data_ab1e03a28386ed9a0d31048ee55bcc87
#
_entry.id   ab1e03a28386ed9a0d31048ee55bcc87
#
_cell.length_a   1.000
_cell.length_b   1.000
_cell.length_c   1.000
_cell.angle_alpha   90.00
_cell.angle_beta   90.00
_cell.angle_gamma   90.00
#
_symmetry.space_group_name_H-M   'P 1'
#
loop_
_entity.id
_entity.type
_entity.pdbx_description
1 polymer ?
#
loop_
_entity_poly.entity_id
_entity_poly.type
_entity_poly.pdbx_seq_one_letter_code
_entity_poly.pdbx_strand_id
1 'polypeptide(L)'
;MKNKKLLGTGLLVILIALFAIAYGAFREKPVEGSKTITIEVINQADESKEYEVHTDAEFLRQAMEEADGLEFSGQESQYGLTIEVVNGESADFNKDGAYWCVMVNGEYGMNGIDTQPIEDGDEFQIVYTDAE
;
A
#
# COMPACT_ATOMS: atom_id res chain seq x y z
N MET A 1 -14.28 -18.84 -31.71
CA MET A 1 -14.14 -18.71 -30.50
C MET A 1 -14.07 -17.47 -29.75
N LYS A 2 -15.13 -16.76 -29.83
CA LYS A 2 -15.28 -15.62 -28.99
C LYS A 2 -15.20 -16.01 -27.53
N ASN A 3 -15.54 -17.25 -27.24
CA ASN A 3 -15.47 -17.71 -25.87
C ASN A 3 -14.05 -17.70 -25.33
N LYS A 4 -13.09 -17.74 -26.21
CA LYS A 4 -11.70 -17.69 -25.77
C LYS A 4 -11.37 -16.39 -25.07
N LYS A 5 -11.89 -15.30 -25.60
CA LYS A 5 -11.62 -14.01 -24.97
C LYS A 5 -12.26 -13.95 -23.59
N LEU A 6 -13.51 -14.39 -23.52
CA LEU A 6 -14.19 -14.42 -22.25
C LEU A 6 -13.50 -15.35 -21.29
N LEU A 7 -13.08 -16.50 -21.81
CA LEU A 7 -12.37 -17.44 -20.96
C LEU A 7 -11.06 -16.86 -20.48
N GLY A 8 -10.37 -16.13 -21.34
CA GLY A 8 -9.13 -15.51 -20.92
C GLY A 8 -9.31 -14.53 -19.78
N THR A 9 -10.33 -13.68 -19.89
CA THR A 9 -10.61 -12.73 -18.83
C THR A 9 -11.07 -13.42 -17.57
N GLY A 10 -11.99 -14.37 -17.70
CA GLY A 10 -12.45 -15.10 -16.55
C GLY A 10 -11.36 -15.92 -15.91
N LEU A 11 -10.51 -16.49 -16.73
CA LEU A 11 -9.41 -17.28 -16.23
C LEU A 11 -8.45 -16.42 -15.43
N LEU A 12 -8.19 -15.21 -15.87
CA LEU A 12 -7.32 -14.32 -15.14
C LEU A 12 -7.88 -14.02 -13.74
N VAL A 13 -9.16 -13.75 -13.67
CA VAL A 13 -9.78 -13.48 -12.37
C VAL A 13 -9.73 -14.71 -11.48
N ILE A 14 -9.99 -15.87 -12.06
CA ILE A 14 -9.96 -17.13 -11.31
C ILE A 14 -8.55 -17.42 -10.83
N LEU A 15 -7.55 -17.15 -11.66
CA LEU A 15 -6.18 -17.37 -11.26
C LEU A 15 -5.79 -16.50 -10.09
N ILE A 16 -6.22 -15.25 -10.09
CA ILE A 16 -5.94 -14.37 -8.96
C ILE A 16 -6.60 -14.90 -7.70
N ALA A 17 -7.84 -15.34 -7.80
CA ALA A 17 -8.55 -15.87 -6.67
C ALA A 17 -7.90 -17.16 -6.16
N LEU A 18 -7.53 -18.04 -7.09
CA LEU A 18 -6.88 -19.28 -6.70
C LEU A 18 -5.52 -19.04 -6.09
N PHE A 19 -4.82 -18.08 -6.63
CA PHE A 19 -3.52 -17.73 -6.09
C PHE A 19 -3.66 -17.25 -4.64
N ALA A 20 -4.66 -16.43 -4.37
CA ALA A 20 -4.91 -15.96 -3.02
C ALA A 20 -5.26 -17.11 -2.08
N ILE A 21 -6.05 -18.05 -2.56
CA ILE A 21 -6.42 -19.20 -1.75
C ILE A 21 -5.23 -20.08 -1.49
N ALA A 22 -4.48 -20.37 -2.54
CA ALA A 22 -3.28 -21.20 -2.38
C ALA A 22 -2.29 -20.55 -1.46
N TYR A 23 -2.13 -19.24 -1.59
CA TYR A 23 -1.24 -18.50 -0.74
C TYR A 23 -1.68 -18.63 0.71
N GLY A 24 -2.97 -18.48 0.96
CA GLY A 24 -3.48 -18.63 2.31
C GLY A 24 -3.25 -20.01 2.85
N ALA A 25 -3.42 -21.02 2.01
CA ALA A 25 -3.23 -22.40 2.44
C ALA A 25 -1.78 -22.68 2.78
N PHE A 26 -0.86 -22.09 2.04
CA PHE A 26 0.55 -22.33 2.29
C PHE A 26 1.09 -21.49 3.42
N ARG A 27 0.30 -20.59 3.94
CA ARG A 27 0.76 -19.72 5.01
C ARG A 27 0.73 -20.35 6.37
N GLU A 28 0.37 -21.58 6.45
CA GLU A 28 0.39 -22.26 7.73
C GLU A 28 1.75 -22.33 8.31
N LYS A 29 2.76 -22.24 7.49
CA LYS A 29 4.10 -22.34 8.01
C LYS A 29 4.48 -21.05 8.66
N PRO A 30 5.25 -21.11 9.74
CA PRO A 30 5.75 -19.91 10.36
C PRO A 30 6.72 -19.27 9.41
N VAL A 31 6.30 -18.20 8.80
CA VAL A 31 7.15 -17.42 7.95
C VAL A 31 7.23 -16.05 8.56
N GLU A 32 8.23 -15.33 8.13
CA GLU A 32 8.35 -13.98 8.55
C GLU A 32 7.13 -13.23 8.06
N GLY A 33 6.48 -12.57 8.96
CA GLY A 33 5.34 -11.80 8.59
C GLY A 33 4.04 -12.56 8.76
N SER A 34 3.34 -12.31 9.86
CA SER A 34 2.05 -12.92 10.10
C SER A 34 0.96 -12.21 9.34
N LYS A 35 1.24 -11.03 8.82
CA LYS A 35 0.27 -10.22 8.10
C LYS A 35 0.72 -10.02 6.66
N THR A 36 -0.23 -10.03 5.75
CA THR A 36 0.02 -9.67 4.37
C THR A 36 -0.82 -8.46 4.05
N ILE A 37 -0.17 -7.38 3.69
CA ILE A 37 -0.87 -6.15 3.34
C ILE A 37 -0.41 -5.70 1.97
N THR A 38 -1.19 -4.83 1.35
CA THR A 38 -0.85 -4.23 0.08
C THR A 38 -0.73 -2.73 0.27
N ILE A 39 0.33 -2.15 -0.28
CA ILE A 39 0.52 -0.70 -0.27
C ILE A 39 0.59 -0.27 -1.71
N GLU A 40 -0.32 0.60 -2.12
CA GLU A 40 -0.34 1.14 -3.47
C GLU A 40 0.06 2.60 -3.40
N VAL A 41 1.07 2.96 -4.19
CA VAL A 41 1.51 4.35 -4.29
C VAL A 41 1.01 4.92 -5.61
N ILE A 42 0.25 6.00 -5.54
CA ILE A 42 -0.28 6.68 -6.72
C ILE A 42 0.34 8.06 -6.78
N ASN A 43 1.11 8.30 -7.82
CA ASN A 43 1.88 9.55 -7.92
C ASN A 43 1.07 10.65 -8.61
N GLN A 44 1.70 11.80 -8.81
CA GLN A 44 1.02 12.95 -9.40
C GLN A 44 0.52 12.66 -10.81
N ALA A 45 1.19 11.79 -11.54
CA ALA A 45 0.79 11.41 -12.88
C ALA A 45 -0.26 10.31 -12.90
N ASP A 46 -0.80 9.95 -11.73
CA ASP A 46 -1.78 8.87 -11.58
C ASP A 46 -1.20 7.51 -11.94
N GLU A 47 0.11 7.37 -11.85
CA GLU A 47 0.74 6.08 -12.03
C GLU A 47 0.73 5.34 -10.71
N SER A 48 0.41 4.06 -10.76
CA SER A 48 0.22 3.25 -9.58
C SER A 48 1.30 2.19 -9.49
N LYS A 49 1.82 2.00 -8.29
CA LYS A 49 2.77 0.93 -8.03
C LYS A 49 2.36 0.23 -6.75
N GLU A 50 2.21 -1.09 -6.82
CA GLU A 50 1.75 -1.86 -5.69
C GLU A 50 2.90 -2.62 -5.06
N TYR A 51 2.84 -2.71 -3.73
CA TYR A 51 3.81 -3.46 -2.95
C TYR A 51 3.04 -4.43 -2.06
N GLU A 52 3.41 -5.69 -2.13
CA GLU A 52 2.85 -6.67 -1.22
C GLU A 52 3.86 -6.88 -0.11
N VAL A 53 3.43 -6.71 1.12
CA VAL A 53 4.33 -6.74 2.26
C VAL A 53 3.90 -7.82 3.24
N HIS A 54 4.85 -8.66 3.60
CA HIS A 54 4.63 -9.67 4.64
C HIS A 54 5.36 -9.18 5.87
N THR A 55 4.61 -8.92 6.94
CA THR A 55 5.20 -8.21 8.05
C THR A 55 4.55 -8.60 9.37
N ASP A 56 5.32 -8.51 10.44
CA ASP A 56 4.81 -8.61 11.79
C ASP A 56 4.58 -7.25 12.41
N ALA A 57 4.74 -6.20 11.64
CA ALA A 57 4.63 -4.84 12.14
C ALA A 57 3.25 -4.58 12.73
N GLU A 58 3.23 -3.74 13.74
CA GLU A 58 1.98 -3.33 14.35
C GLU A 58 1.39 -2.11 13.64
N PHE A 59 2.26 -1.25 13.11
CA PHE A 59 1.85 0.00 12.50
C PHE A 59 2.38 0.12 11.08
N LEU A 60 1.73 0.95 10.31
CA LEU A 60 1.99 1.07 8.88
C LEU A 60 3.42 1.50 8.56
N ARG A 61 3.98 2.40 9.35
CA ARG A 61 5.32 2.91 9.05
C ARG A 61 6.35 1.79 8.95
N GLN A 62 6.34 0.88 9.90
CA GLN A 62 7.30 -0.22 9.88
C GLN A 62 7.09 -1.10 8.66
N ALA A 63 5.84 -1.34 8.31
CA ALA A 63 5.55 -2.14 7.12
C ALA A 63 6.05 -1.44 5.87
N MET A 64 5.92 -0.12 5.81
CA MET A 64 6.45 0.65 4.67
C MET A 64 7.96 0.53 4.59
N GLU A 65 8.62 0.52 5.73
CA GLU A 65 10.07 0.37 5.75
C GLU A 65 10.52 -1.00 5.28
N GLU A 66 9.68 -1.98 5.46
CA GLU A 66 9.98 -3.35 5.03
C GLU A 66 9.59 -3.62 3.58
N ALA A 67 8.85 -2.72 2.96
CA ALA A 67 8.40 -2.92 1.59
C ALA A 67 9.56 -2.76 0.62
N ASP A 68 9.83 -3.79 -0.16
CA ASP A 68 10.92 -3.77 -1.12
C ASP A 68 10.66 -2.74 -2.20
N GLY A 69 11.61 -1.82 -2.37
CA GLY A 69 11.51 -0.85 -3.42
C GLY A 69 10.72 0.39 -3.09
N LEU A 70 10.11 0.43 -1.91
CA LEU A 70 9.38 1.61 -1.48
C LEU A 70 10.32 2.51 -0.68
N GLU A 71 10.45 3.76 -1.11
CA GLU A 71 11.26 4.73 -0.41
C GLU A 71 10.38 5.89 -0.02
N PHE A 72 10.56 6.36 1.20
CA PHE A 72 9.80 7.51 1.66
C PHE A 72 10.58 8.24 2.72
N SER A 73 10.29 9.53 2.85
CA SER A 73 10.90 10.36 3.88
C SER A 73 9.99 11.53 4.16
N GLY A 74 10.30 12.24 5.22
CA GLY A 74 9.51 13.40 5.60
C GLY A 74 10.03 14.01 6.86
N GLN A 75 9.15 14.69 7.58
CA GLN A 75 9.53 15.39 8.80
C GLN A 75 9.02 14.65 10.02
N GLU A 76 9.90 14.44 10.97
CA GLU A 76 9.52 13.81 12.23
C GLU A 76 9.01 14.86 13.19
N SER A 77 8.01 14.50 13.94
CA SER A 77 7.47 15.34 14.97
C SER A 77 7.04 14.46 16.13
N GLN A 78 6.50 15.08 17.17
CA GLN A 78 6.01 14.31 18.31
C GLN A 78 4.83 13.45 17.91
N TYR A 79 4.22 13.73 16.76
CA TYR A 79 3.09 12.95 16.27
C TYR A 79 3.51 11.88 15.26
N GLY A 80 4.81 11.74 14.99
CA GLY A 80 5.31 10.79 14.04
C GLY A 80 5.80 11.44 12.78
N LEU A 81 5.99 10.64 11.75
CA LEU A 81 6.53 11.12 10.48
C LEU A 81 5.43 11.65 9.59
N THR A 82 5.61 12.85 9.07
CA THR A 82 4.77 13.39 8.02
C THR A 82 5.45 13.13 6.69
N ILE A 83 4.83 12.35 5.83
CA ILE A 83 5.45 11.94 4.58
C ILE A 83 5.54 13.13 3.64
N GLU A 84 6.72 13.36 3.08
CA GLU A 84 6.92 14.42 2.11
C GLU A 84 7.41 13.90 0.78
N VAL A 85 8.19 12.83 0.79
CA VAL A 85 8.78 12.27 -0.43
C VAL A 85 8.45 10.79 -0.48
N VAL A 86 7.93 10.33 -1.60
CA VAL A 86 7.69 8.91 -1.83
C VAL A 86 8.28 8.56 -3.17
N ASN A 87 9.20 7.58 -3.17
CA ASN A 87 9.86 7.11 -4.38
C ASN A 87 10.47 8.25 -5.19
N GLY A 88 11.04 9.22 -4.46
CA GLY A 88 11.70 10.34 -5.11
C GLY A 88 10.78 11.49 -5.50
N GLU A 89 9.50 11.35 -5.28
CA GLU A 89 8.55 12.40 -5.66
C GLU A 89 8.13 13.17 -4.42
N SER A 90 8.31 14.48 -4.46
CA SER A 90 8.05 15.34 -3.31
C SER A 90 6.68 15.99 -3.41
N ALA A 91 5.99 16.04 -2.29
CA ALA A 91 4.75 16.81 -2.17
C ALA A 91 4.93 17.70 -0.95
N ASP A 92 5.04 19.00 -1.18
CA ASP A 92 5.24 19.97 -0.12
C ASP A 92 4.02 20.86 -0.07
N PHE A 93 3.32 20.80 1.05
CA PHE A 93 2.06 21.53 1.17
C PHE A 93 2.27 23.03 0.95
N ASN A 94 3.36 23.56 1.46
CA ASN A 94 3.60 24.99 1.37
C ASN A 94 4.05 25.43 -0.02
N LYS A 95 4.78 24.56 -0.73
CA LYS A 95 5.27 24.92 -2.06
C LYS A 95 4.36 24.45 -3.15
N ASP A 96 3.85 23.25 -3.01
CA ASP A 96 3.13 22.59 -4.10
C ASP A 96 1.63 22.59 -3.88
N GLY A 97 1.19 22.91 -2.68
CA GLY A 97 -0.22 22.77 -2.34
C GLY A 97 -0.66 21.32 -2.37
N ALA A 98 0.26 20.42 -2.12
CA ALA A 98 -0.02 19.00 -2.25
C ALA A 98 0.53 18.24 -1.05
N TYR A 99 0.02 17.03 -0.87
CA TYR A 99 0.47 16.18 0.21
C TYR A 99 0.25 14.72 -0.18
N TRP A 100 0.89 13.82 0.57
CA TRP A 100 0.69 12.39 0.37
C TRP A 100 -0.41 11.93 1.31
N CYS A 101 -1.52 11.51 0.73
CA CYS A 101 -2.68 11.09 1.50
C CYS A 101 -2.65 9.58 1.70
N VAL A 102 -2.85 9.15 2.94
CA VAL A 102 -2.88 7.73 3.26
C VAL A 102 -4.33 7.29 3.35
N MET A 103 -4.67 6.28 2.56
CA MET A 103 -6.01 5.70 2.58
C MET A 103 -5.93 4.28 3.09
N VAL A 104 -6.93 3.88 3.82
CA VAL A 104 -7.02 2.56 4.42
C VAL A 104 -8.28 1.89 3.94
N ASN A 105 -8.11 0.81 3.18
CA ASN A 105 -9.23 0.04 2.65
C ASN A 105 -10.26 0.93 1.95
N GLY A 106 -9.76 1.89 1.18
CA GLY A 106 -10.61 2.76 0.37
C GLY A 106 -11.14 3.97 1.07
N GLU A 107 -10.77 4.19 2.33
CA GLU A 107 -11.24 5.34 3.10
C GLU A 107 -10.06 6.17 3.58
N TYR A 108 -10.30 7.45 3.82
CA TYR A 108 -9.25 8.31 4.32
C TYR A 108 -8.77 7.82 5.67
N GLY A 109 -7.45 7.71 5.82
CA GLY A 109 -6.87 7.32 7.09
C GLY A 109 -6.98 8.46 8.08
N MET A 110 -7.30 8.11 9.32
CA MET A 110 -7.42 9.10 10.39
C MET A 110 -6.14 9.22 11.19
N ASN A 111 -5.19 8.33 10.96
CA ASN A 111 -3.95 8.30 11.71
C ASN A 111 -2.76 8.51 10.80
N GLY A 112 -1.66 9.01 11.35
CA GLY A 112 -0.40 9.02 10.64
C GLY A 112 0.14 7.61 10.53
N ILE A 113 1.21 7.44 9.74
CA ILE A 113 1.74 6.10 9.53
C ILE A 113 2.33 5.49 10.79
N ASP A 114 2.73 6.30 11.74
CA ASP A 114 3.29 5.80 12.99
C ASP A 114 2.26 5.23 13.94
N THR A 115 1.01 5.62 13.76
CA THR A 115 -0.07 5.18 14.65
C THR A 115 -1.17 4.45 13.93
N GLN A 116 -1.06 4.28 12.60
CA GLN A 116 -2.04 3.55 11.83
C GLN A 116 -1.81 2.05 12.03
N PRO A 117 -2.71 1.36 12.73
CA PRO A 117 -2.52 -0.09 12.92
C PRO A 117 -2.78 -0.81 11.60
N ILE A 118 -2.15 -1.97 11.47
CA ILE A 118 -2.34 -2.79 10.28
C ILE A 118 -2.84 -4.16 10.69
N GLU A 119 -3.68 -4.72 9.83
CA GLU A 119 -4.21 -6.06 10.03
C GLU A 119 -4.00 -6.85 8.77
N ASP A 120 -3.98 -8.16 8.92
CA ASP A 120 -3.80 -9.04 7.78
C ASP A 120 -4.91 -8.79 6.76
N GLY A 121 -4.50 -8.58 5.52
CA GLY A 121 -5.44 -8.33 4.43
C GLY A 121 -5.74 -6.87 4.16
N ASP A 122 -5.18 -5.97 4.94
CA ASP A 122 -5.43 -4.54 4.73
C ASP A 122 -4.85 -4.06 3.42
N GLU A 123 -5.52 -3.09 2.81
CA GLU A 123 -5.05 -2.42 1.61
C GLU A 123 -4.88 -0.95 1.90
N PHE A 124 -3.67 -0.47 1.68
CA PHE A 124 -3.32 0.92 1.92
C PHE A 124 -2.98 1.60 0.60
N GLN A 125 -3.29 2.88 0.51
CA GLN A 125 -2.90 3.69 -0.63
C GLN A 125 -2.21 4.93 -0.13
N ILE A 126 -1.14 5.30 -0.81
CA ILE A 126 -0.44 6.55 -0.54
C ILE A 126 -0.54 7.36 -1.81
N VAL A 127 -1.36 8.40 -1.78
CA VAL A 127 -1.82 9.09 -2.98
C VAL A 127 -1.36 10.53 -2.97
N TYR A 128 -0.68 10.94 -4.04
CA TYR A 128 -0.34 12.34 -4.22
C TYR A 128 -1.64 13.12 -4.40
N THR A 129 -1.89 14.05 -3.51
CA THR A 129 -3.17 14.74 -3.45
C THR A 129 -2.98 16.23 -3.45
N ASP A 130 -3.67 16.91 -4.35
CA ASP A 130 -3.70 18.37 -4.36
C ASP A 130 -4.65 18.86 -3.28
N ALA A 131 -4.20 19.84 -2.52
CA ALA A 131 -5.00 20.36 -1.43
C ALA A 131 -6.14 21.23 -1.91
N GLU A 132 -6.16 21.58 -3.19
CA GLU A 132 -7.23 22.45 -3.69
C GLU A 132 -8.34 21.69 -4.33
#